data_88fb3fd15d8268fae42d2ae506c63ac8
#
_entry.id   88fb3fd15d8268fae42d2ae506c63ac8
#
_cell.length_a   1.000
_cell.length_b   1.000
_cell.length_c   1.000
_cell.angle_alpha   90.00
_cell.angle_beta   90.00
_cell.angle_gamma   90.00
#
_symmetry.space_group_name_H-M   'P 1'
#
loop_
_entity.id
_entity.type
_entity.pdbx_description
1 polymer ?
#
loop_
_entity_poly.entity_id
_entity_poly.type
_entity_poly.pdbx_seq_one_letter_code
_entity_poly.pdbx_strand_id
1 'polypeptide(L)'
;MNTLLKNQEYLIFLAGVMVSSGIIKSNNYFAPIFSWLLDKVKSKKLVVYFVSFVSGVLPVSGRVSVSAGILDTLTPKDNCKSRSKFGIIDYLATHHYYLWSPLEKTIIIPMAVLSLTYLQVMSYLWPLLLVTLFYTICYIKVMVNEEDIEINKQINIEKTKTSFVLFPLLASIGFLIAGYNGNLIFAVLSVYYVIFSKDFKFWRHINWSLMALLFLVTCAANYISTYDKVFEDYIKNQNNIWLACVFGFLFSFLLGSSGKFIGIAVLLTKIFGMKYFALFFALEYSGYLISPSHKCTCIGKMYFGTPILDYAKVLLLWIILIIITAVSVIKI
;
A
#
# COMPACT_ATOMS: atom_id res chain seq x y z
N MET A 1 -10.79 -30.41 -2.95
CA MET A 1 -9.55 -30.43 -3.77
C MET A 1 -9.36 -29.14 -4.58
N ASN A 2 -10.36 -28.58 -5.24
CA ASN A 2 -10.25 -27.34 -6.03
C ASN A 2 -9.88 -26.07 -5.23
N THR A 3 -10.25 -25.96 -3.95
CA THR A 3 -9.97 -24.81 -3.10
C THR A 3 -8.50 -24.73 -2.67
N LEU A 4 -7.88 -25.86 -2.38
CA LEU A 4 -6.44 -25.92 -2.04
C LEU A 4 -5.57 -25.59 -3.25
N LEU A 5 -5.95 -26.00 -4.46
CA LEU A 5 -5.23 -25.68 -5.69
C LEU A 5 -5.29 -24.18 -6.02
N LYS A 6 -6.47 -23.54 -5.86
CA LYS A 6 -6.58 -22.06 -6.01
C LYS A 6 -5.71 -21.30 -5.03
N ASN A 7 -5.56 -21.80 -3.80
CA ASN A 7 -4.69 -21.19 -2.79
C ASN A 7 -3.21 -21.30 -3.16
N GLN A 8 -2.79 -22.39 -3.80
CA GLN A 8 -1.39 -22.56 -4.24
C GLN A 8 -1.03 -21.59 -5.37
N GLU A 9 -1.89 -21.39 -6.34
CA GLU A 9 -1.69 -20.41 -7.42
C GLU A 9 -1.44 -19.00 -6.86
N TYR A 10 -2.15 -18.66 -5.81
CA TYR A 10 -2.06 -17.35 -5.19
C TYR A 10 -0.73 -17.12 -4.44
N LEU A 11 -0.24 -18.16 -3.79
CA LEU A 11 1.06 -18.14 -3.12
C LEU A 11 2.20 -17.99 -4.15
N ILE A 12 2.07 -18.61 -5.34
CA ILE A 12 3.03 -18.43 -6.45
C ILE A 12 3.07 -16.98 -6.91
N PHE A 13 1.90 -16.36 -7.13
CA PHE A 13 1.81 -14.95 -7.48
C PHE A 13 2.53 -14.06 -6.45
N LEU A 14 2.22 -14.24 -5.18
CA LEU A 14 2.81 -13.46 -4.10
C LEU A 14 4.32 -13.67 -3.98
N ALA A 15 4.79 -14.90 -4.11
CA ALA A 15 6.21 -15.21 -4.12
C ALA A 15 6.94 -14.51 -5.29
N GLY A 16 6.35 -14.53 -6.49
CA GLY A 16 6.88 -13.82 -7.65
C GLY A 16 6.98 -12.31 -7.44
N VAL A 17 5.94 -11.69 -6.86
CA VAL A 17 5.97 -10.27 -6.48
C VAL A 17 7.06 -9.99 -5.44
N MET A 18 7.21 -10.82 -4.41
CA MET A 18 8.22 -10.63 -3.37
C MET A 18 9.64 -10.76 -3.91
N VAL A 19 9.91 -11.77 -4.75
CA VAL A 19 11.21 -11.97 -5.38
C VAL A 19 11.56 -10.78 -6.27
N SER A 20 10.66 -10.41 -7.17
CA SER A 20 10.86 -9.27 -8.06
C SER A 20 11.16 -7.98 -7.29
N SER A 21 10.34 -7.65 -6.30
CA SER A 21 10.50 -6.45 -5.47
C SER A 21 11.77 -6.48 -4.63
N GLY A 22 12.13 -7.64 -4.09
CA GLY A 22 13.34 -7.83 -3.30
C GLY A 22 14.61 -7.62 -4.11
N ILE A 23 14.68 -8.14 -5.32
CA ILE A 23 15.80 -7.96 -6.24
C ILE A 23 15.92 -6.49 -6.67
N ILE A 24 14.83 -5.86 -7.04
CA ILE A 24 14.80 -4.44 -7.41
C ILE A 24 15.36 -3.57 -6.27
N LYS A 25 14.94 -3.85 -5.03
CA LYS A 25 15.40 -3.14 -3.84
C LYS A 25 16.88 -3.37 -3.57
N SER A 26 17.33 -4.64 -3.54
CA SER A 26 18.72 -4.98 -3.17
C SER A 26 19.75 -4.39 -4.13
N ASN A 27 19.36 -4.16 -5.39
CA ASN A 27 20.24 -3.59 -6.43
C ASN A 27 19.99 -2.08 -6.66
N ASN A 28 19.11 -1.44 -5.88
CA ASN A 28 18.80 -0.01 -5.96
C ASN A 28 18.42 0.48 -7.39
N TYR A 29 17.70 -0.34 -8.15
CA TYR A 29 17.35 -0.06 -9.54
C TYR A 29 16.43 1.15 -9.74
N PHE A 30 15.87 1.72 -8.67
CA PHE A 30 15.01 2.90 -8.75
C PHE A 30 15.74 4.23 -8.61
N ALA A 31 16.99 4.23 -8.18
CA ALA A 31 17.75 5.46 -7.96
C ALA A 31 17.76 6.43 -9.17
N PRO A 32 17.93 5.96 -10.43
CA PRO A 32 17.90 6.85 -11.60
C PRO A 32 16.57 7.54 -11.85
N ILE A 33 15.45 6.98 -11.39
CA ILE A 33 14.12 7.61 -11.55
C ILE A 33 14.06 8.90 -10.73
N PHE A 34 14.55 8.85 -9.51
CA PHE A 34 14.57 10.02 -8.64
C PHE A 34 15.50 11.12 -9.16
N SER A 35 16.67 10.74 -9.71
CA SER A 35 17.56 11.68 -10.37
C SER A 35 16.88 12.37 -11.55
N TRP A 36 16.25 11.59 -12.43
CA TRP A 36 15.49 12.12 -13.56
C TRP A 36 14.34 13.04 -13.09
N LEU A 37 13.63 12.66 -12.03
CA LEU A 37 12.54 13.46 -11.47
C LEU A 37 13.04 14.83 -10.99
N LEU A 38 14.15 14.85 -10.24
CA LEU A 38 14.75 16.07 -9.73
C LEU A 38 15.25 17.00 -10.87
N ASP A 39 15.69 16.42 -11.98
CA ASP A 39 16.17 17.20 -13.13
C ASP A 39 15.02 17.77 -13.99
N LYS A 40 13.90 17.08 -14.09
CA LYS A 40 12.82 17.43 -15.03
C LYS A 40 11.69 18.22 -14.40
N VAL A 41 11.42 18.03 -13.13
CA VAL A 41 10.31 18.72 -12.44
C VAL A 41 10.77 20.09 -11.93
N LYS A 42 10.25 21.16 -12.54
CA LYS A 42 10.63 22.54 -12.19
C LYS A 42 10.02 23.02 -10.88
N SER A 43 8.82 22.59 -10.53
CA SER A 43 8.15 23.01 -9.28
C SER A 43 8.68 22.20 -8.11
N LYS A 44 9.26 22.88 -7.14
CA LYS A 44 9.76 22.27 -5.91
C LYS A 44 8.70 21.47 -5.16
N LYS A 45 7.47 22.02 -5.06
CA LYS A 45 6.33 21.33 -4.42
C LYS A 45 5.97 20.02 -5.13
N LEU A 46 5.99 20.02 -6.47
CA LEU A 46 5.73 18.82 -7.24
C LEU A 46 6.86 17.79 -7.09
N VAL A 47 8.10 18.21 -6.95
CA VAL A 47 9.23 17.31 -6.66
C VAL A 47 8.97 16.55 -5.36
N VAL A 48 8.62 17.26 -4.29
CA VAL A 48 8.32 16.65 -2.98
C VAL A 48 7.17 15.64 -3.10
N TYR A 49 6.10 16.02 -3.76
CA TYR A 49 4.97 15.13 -4.00
C TYR A 49 5.38 13.86 -4.77
N PHE A 50 6.06 14.04 -5.90
CA PHE A 50 6.44 12.93 -6.77
C PHE A 50 7.48 12.00 -6.16
N VAL A 51 8.43 12.52 -5.38
CA VAL A 51 9.38 11.66 -4.65
C VAL A 51 8.64 10.68 -3.75
N SER A 52 7.71 11.18 -2.93
CA SER A 52 6.93 10.32 -2.04
C SER A 52 5.92 9.45 -2.80
N PHE A 53 5.24 10.01 -3.80
CA PHE A 53 4.29 9.27 -4.64
C PHE A 53 4.96 8.10 -5.36
N VAL A 54 6.06 8.35 -6.06
CA VAL A 54 6.81 7.31 -6.78
C VAL A 54 7.37 6.27 -5.82
N SER A 55 7.92 6.70 -4.67
CA SER A 55 8.37 5.77 -3.64
C SER A 55 7.22 4.89 -3.12
N GLY A 56 6.02 5.45 -2.95
CA GLY A 56 4.83 4.71 -2.57
C GLY A 56 4.45 3.61 -3.57
N VAL A 57 4.67 3.83 -4.85
CA VAL A 57 4.39 2.85 -5.91
C VAL A 57 5.37 1.67 -5.90
N LEU A 58 6.58 1.90 -5.36
CA LEU A 58 7.62 0.87 -5.37
C LEU A 58 7.19 -0.38 -4.59
N PRO A 59 7.26 -1.57 -5.19
CA PRO A 59 6.88 -2.82 -4.54
C PRO A 59 7.97 -3.30 -3.57
N VAL A 60 8.52 -2.40 -2.74
CA VAL A 60 9.63 -2.72 -1.83
C VAL A 60 9.27 -2.45 -0.38
N SER A 61 9.68 -3.36 0.51
CA SER A 61 9.59 -3.12 1.94
C SER A 61 10.53 -1.96 2.33
N GLY A 62 10.03 -0.99 3.11
CA GLY A 62 10.84 0.17 3.51
C GLY A 62 10.84 1.33 2.51
N ARG A 63 9.91 1.33 1.54
CA ARG A 63 9.72 2.44 0.58
C ARG A 63 9.59 3.82 1.24
N VAL A 64 8.94 3.91 2.41
CA VAL A 64 8.85 5.15 3.20
C VAL A 64 10.24 5.60 3.69
N SER A 65 11.14 4.68 4.02
CA SER A 65 12.53 5.04 4.37
C SER A 65 13.30 5.56 3.16
N VAL A 66 12.98 5.07 1.95
CA VAL A 66 13.61 5.56 0.70
C VAL A 66 13.15 6.98 0.40
N SER A 67 11.83 7.24 0.43
CA SER A 67 11.29 8.59 0.22
C SER A 67 11.76 9.56 1.31
N ALA A 68 11.70 9.14 2.58
CA ALA A 68 12.16 9.97 3.69
C ALA A 68 13.64 10.34 3.56
N GLY A 69 14.51 9.39 3.18
CA GLY A 69 15.92 9.66 2.94
C GLY A 69 16.15 10.66 1.83
N ILE A 70 15.40 10.60 0.73
CA ILE A 70 15.49 11.56 -0.37
C ILE A 70 14.92 12.91 0.06
N LEU A 71 13.76 12.96 0.69
CA LEU A 71 13.15 14.20 1.17
C LEU A 71 13.98 14.89 2.22
N ASP A 72 14.71 14.15 3.06
CA ASP A 72 15.62 14.72 4.05
C ASP A 72 16.74 15.54 3.40
N THR A 73 17.17 15.15 2.18
CA THR A 73 18.16 15.94 1.40
C THR A 73 17.56 17.20 0.78
N LEU A 74 16.24 17.29 0.69
CA LEU A 74 15.52 18.43 0.09
C LEU A 74 15.00 19.41 1.15
N THR A 75 15.19 19.12 2.44
CA THR A 75 14.69 19.96 3.54
C THR A 75 15.79 20.74 4.20
N PRO A 76 15.57 22.05 4.49
CA PRO A 76 16.49 22.86 5.29
C PRO A 76 16.73 22.21 6.66
N LYS A 77 17.98 22.01 7.03
CA LYS A 77 18.32 21.33 8.30
C LYS A 77 18.00 22.18 9.53
N ASP A 78 17.96 23.48 9.38
CA ASP A 78 17.83 24.44 10.49
C ASP A 78 16.38 24.80 10.83
N ASN A 79 15.39 24.34 10.04
CA ASN A 79 13.98 24.68 10.23
C ASN A 79 13.14 23.46 10.64
N CYS A 80 13.02 23.23 11.96
CA CYS A 80 12.25 22.11 12.52
C CYS A 80 10.77 22.09 12.10
N LYS A 81 10.12 23.27 11.91
CA LYS A 81 8.72 23.32 11.49
C LYS A 81 8.52 22.86 10.04
N SER A 82 9.40 23.33 9.14
CA SER A 82 9.39 22.86 7.75
C SER A 82 9.65 21.36 7.67
N ARG A 83 10.64 20.85 8.39
CA ARG A 83 10.96 19.42 8.45
C ARG A 83 9.79 18.56 8.88
N SER A 84 9.07 18.96 9.95
CA SER A 84 7.89 18.23 10.44
C SER A 84 6.80 18.08 9.37
N LYS A 85 6.57 19.11 8.54
CA LYS A 85 5.60 19.04 7.41
C LYS A 85 5.98 17.97 6.39
N PHE A 86 7.29 17.79 6.12
CA PHE A 86 7.76 16.78 5.16
C PHE A 86 7.49 15.35 5.61
N GLY A 87 7.59 15.09 6.91
CA GLY A 87 7.20 13.78 7.46
C GLY A 87 5.72 13.46 7.20
N ILE A 88 4.84 14.45 7.35
CA ILE A 88 3.41 14.29 7.07
C ILE A 88 3.15 14.11 5.57
N ILE A 89 3.81 14.89 4.72
CA ILE A 89 3.68 14.78 3.26
C ILE A 89 4.13 13.41 2.78
N ASP A 90 5.29 12.96 3.26
CA ASP A 90 5.81 11.64 2.93
C ASP A 90 4.83 10.55 3.33
N TYR A 91 4.24 10.68 4.51
CA TYR A 91 3.22 9.77 4.98
C TYR A 91 1.99 9.76 4.06
N LEU A 92 1.38 10.91 3.79
CA LEU A 92 0.19 11.03 2.95
C LEU A 92 0.46 10.54 1.52
N ALA A 93 1.57 10.99 0.93
CA ALA A 93 1.89 10.71 -0.46
C ALA A 93 2.41 9.30 -0.71
N THR A 94 2.86 8.57 0.31
CA THR A 94 3.29 7.17 0.17
C THR A 94 2.17 6.16 0.42
N HIS A 95 1.09 6.54 1.13
CA HIS A 95 0.08 5.58 1.56
C HIS A 95 -1.06 5.34 0.57
N HIS A 96 -1.19 6.16 -0.49
CA HIS A 96 -2.22 5.95 -1.52
C HIS A 96 -2.14 4.58 -2.22
N TYR A 97 -0.95 3.97 -2.30
CA TYR A 97 -0.75 2.70 -3.01
C TYR A 97 -1.54 1.53 -2.39
N TYR A 98 -1.87 1.58 -1.11
CA TYR A 98 -2.74 0.59 -0.47
C TYR A 98 -4.12 0.50 -1.11
N LEU A 99 -4.55 1.55 -1.81
CA LEU A 99 -5.86 1.67 -2.42
C LEU A 99 -5.91 1.21 -3.89
N TRP A 100 -4.75 1.00 -4.53
CA TRP A 100 -4.77 0.68 -5.97
C TRP A 100 -3.62 -0.20 -6.46
N SER A 101 -2.50 -0.28 -5.76
CA SER A 101 -1.35 -1.01 -6.32
C SER A 101 -1.64 -2.50 -6.46
N PRO A 102 -1.58 -3.06 -7.67
CA PRO A 102 -1.82 -4.49 -7.88
C PRO A 102 -0.74 -5.37 -7.25
N LEU A 103 0.33 -4.77 -6.76
CA LEU A 103 1.44 -5.45 -6.07
C LEU A 103 1.29 -5.41 -4.55
N GLU A 104 0.26 -4.74 -4.04
CA GLU A 104 0.06 -4.60 -2.60
C GLU A 104 -0.93 -5.64 -2.08
N LYS A 105 -0.62 -6.22 -0.93
CA LYS A 105 -1.45 -7.24 -0.27
C LYS A 105 -2.86 -6.77 0.04
N THR A 106 -3.08 -5.47 0.21
CA THR A 106 -4.41 -4.89 0.41
C THR A 106 -5.31 -5.01 -0.82
N ILE A 107 -4.74 -5.17 -1.99
CA ILE A 107 -5.45 -5.45 -3.24
C ILE A 107 -5.43 -6.95 -3.53
N ILE A 108 -4.27 -7.57 -3.33
CA ILE A 108 -4.05 -8.98 -3.62
C ILE A 108 -4.96 -9.89 -2.77
N ILE A 109 -5.09 -9.64 -1.46
CA ILE A 109 -5.88 -10.49 -0.56
C ILE A 109 -7.39 -10.48 -0.92
N PRO A 110 -8.04 -9.32 -1.14
CA PRO A 110 -9.43 -9.30 -1.63
C PRO A 110 -9.62 -10.04 -2.96
N MET A 111 -8.72 -9.87 -3.92
CA MET A 111 -8.77 -10.61 -5.18
C MET A 111 -8.81 -12.11 -4.94
N ALA A 112 -7.96 -12.62 -4.05
CA ALA A 112 -7.89 -14.04 -3.74
C ALA A 112 -9.11 -14.55 -2.99
N VAL A 113 -9.37 -13.94 -1.84
CA VAL A 113 -10.30 -14.48 -0.85
C VAL A 113 -11.75 -14.26 -1.27
N LEU A 114 -12.03 -13.14 -1.96
CA LEU A 114 -13.37 -12.82 -2.50
C LEU A 114 -13.54 -13.24 -3.96
N SER A 115 -12.50 -13.84 -4.57
CA SER A 115 -12.50 -14.25 -5.99
C SER A 115 -12.83 -13.10 -6.94
N LEU A 116 -12.28 -11.91 -6.67
CA LEU A 116 -12.48 -10.71 -7.47
C LEU A 116 -11.33 -10.51 -8.46
N THR A 117 -11.64 -9.92 -9.61
CA THR A 117 -10.63 -9.36 -10.52
C THR A 117 -10.09 -8.05 -9.96
N TYR A 118 -8.92 -7.62 -10.45
CA TYR A 118 -8.34 -6.32 -10.08
C TYR A 118 -9.34 -5.16 -10.32
N LEU A 119 -9.98 -5.13 -11.48
CA LEU A 119 -10.95 -4.07 -11.81
C LEU A 119 -12.18 -4.08 -10.90
N GLN A 120 -12.64 -5.25 -10.46
CA GLN A 120 -13.73 -5.35 -9.50
C GLN A 120 -13.32 -4.79 -8.13
N VAL A 121 -12.11 -5.09 -7.62
CA VAL A 121 -11.61 -4.47 -6.39
C VAL A 121 -11.52 -2.95 -6.57
N MET A 122 -10.97 -2.50 -7.69
CA MET A 122 -10.84 -1.06 -7.98
C MET A 122 -12.19 -0.35 -8.09
N SER A 123 -13.25 -1.02 -8.58
CA SER A 123 -14.59 -0.43 -8.64
C SER A 123 -15.14 -0.01 -7.26
N TYR A 124 -14.66 -0.62 -6.19
CA TYR A 124 -15.00 -0.23 -4.81
C TYR A 124 -14.04 0.81 -4.22
N LEU A 125 -12.75 0.78 -4.60
CA LEU A 125 -11.72 1.55 -3.93
C LEU A 125 -11.33 2.86 -4.63
N TRP A 126 -11.65 3.05 -5.92
CA TRP A 126 -11.28 4.27 -6.66
C TRP A 126 -11.81 5.57 -6.04
N PRO A 127 -13.02 5.65 -5.41
CA PRO A 127 -13.45 6.88 -4.78
C PRO A 127 -12.57 7.25 -3.58
N LEU A 128 -12.17 6.23 -2.79
CA LEU A 128 -11.25 6.42 -1.65
C LEU A 128 -9.87 6.89 -2.14
N LEU A 129 -9.41 6.35 -3.26
CA LEU A 129 -8.16 6.76 -3.90
C LEU A 129 -8.23 8.24 -4.32
N LEU A 130 -9.29 8.65 -5.00
CA LEU A 130 -9.43 10.04 -5.44
C LEU A 130 -9.44 11.02 -4.27
N VAL A 131 -10.18 10.70 -3.20
CA VAL A 131 -10.21 11.54 -1.98
C VAL A 131 -8.82 11.61 -1.35
N THR A 132 -8.10 10.49 -1.29
CA THR A 132 -6.74 10.43 -0.75
C THR A 132 -5.77 11.31 -1.55
N LEU A 133 -5.78 11.19 -2.88
CA LEU A 133 -4.92 11.99 -3.76
C LEU A 133 -5.28 13.48 -3.68
N PHE A 134 -6.56 13.81 -3.71
CA PHE A 134 -7.03 15.18 -3.58
C PHE A 134 -6.61 15.79 -2.24
N TYR A 135 -6.84 15.09 -1.13
CA TYR A 135 -6.43 15.54 0.20
C TYR A 135 -4.92 15.80 0.29
N THR A 136 -4.12 14.87 -0.24
CA THR A 136 -2.66 15.00 -0.26
C THR A 136 -2.20 16.23 -1.05
N ILE A 137 -2.77 16.45 -2.23
CA ILE A 137 -2.46 17.62 -3.08
C ILE A 137 -2.87 18.91 -2.39
N CYS A 138 -4.06 18.97 -1.79
CA CYS A 138 -4.54 20.14 -1.04
C CYS A 138 -3.60 20.43 0.15
N TYR A 139 -3.21 19.40 0.91
CA TYR A 139 -2.29 19.55 2.03
C TYR A 139 -0.96 20.15 1.60
N ILE A 140 -0.34 19.63 0.55
CA ILE A 140 0.93 20.16 0.03
C ILE A 140 0.78 21.61 -0.45
N LYS A 141 -0.31 21.89 -1.17
CA LYS A 141 -0.57 23.22 -1.73
C LYS A 141 -0.69 24.30 -0.65
N VAL A 142 -1.34 23.96 0.47
CA VAL A 142 -1.64 24.88 1.58
C VAL A 142 -0.48 24.96 2.59
N MET A 143 0.15 23.83 2.93
CA MET A 143 1.05 23.73 4.07
C MET A 143 2.53 23.91 3.72
N VAL A 144 2.91 23.77 2.45
CA VAL A 144 4.30 23.86 2.00
C VAL A 144 4.54 25.15 1.22
N ASN A 145 5.55 25.92 1.63
CA ASN A 145 6.06 27.03 0.85
C ASN A 145 7.26 26.58 0.01
N GLU A 146 7.53 27.26 -1.10
CA GLU A 146 8.70 26.94 -1.94
C GLU A 146 10.03 27.21 -1.24
N GLU A 147 10.02 28.13 -0.28
CA GLU A 147 11.17 28.46 0.58
C GLU A 147 11.53 27.33 1.55
N ASP A 148 10.53 26.46 1.87
CA ASP A 148 10.75 25.28 2.71
C ASP A 148 11.56 24.18 2.02
N ILE A 149 11.90 24.34 0.71
CA ILE A 149 12.49 23.28 -0.12
C ILE A 149 13.85 23.74 -0.68
N GLU A 150 14.90 23.03 -0.29
CA GLU A 150 16.25 23.18 -0.84
C GLU A 150 16.56 22.00 -1.78
N ILE A 151 16.70 22.28 -3.08
CA ILE A 151 17.12 21.26 -4.04
C ILE A 151 18.64 21.31 -4.19
N ASN A 152 19.33 20.45 -3.45
CA ASN A 152 20.76 20.21 -3.65
C ASN A 152 20.94 19.18 -4.78
N LYS A 153 21.43 19.63 -5.94
CA LYS A 153 21.58 18.83 -7.17
C LYS A 153 22.64 17.72 -7.11
N GLN A 154 23.26 17.47 -5.97
CA GLN A 154 24.35 16.49 -5.84
C GLN A 154 23.88 15.06 -5.49
N ILE A 155 22.79 14.59 -6.06
CA ILE A 155 22.50 13.15 -6.02
C ILE A 155 23.23 12.53 -7.21
N ASN A 156 24.49 12.16 -7.00
CA ASN A 156 25.27 11.39 -7.98
C ASN A 156 24.76 9.96 -8.01
N ILE A 157 23.84 9.66 -8.93
CA ILE A 157 23.27 8.33 -9.10
C ILE A 157 23.81 7.78 -10.42
N GLU A 158 24.54 6.67 -10.35
CA GLU A 158 24.99 5.93 -11.54
C GLU A 158 23.78 5.65 -12.45
N LYS A 159 23.90 5.98 -13.73
CA LYS A 159 22.91 5.66 -14.77
C LYS A 159 22.88 4.15 -15.01
N THR A 160 22.37 3.40 -14.05
CA THR A 160 22.15 1.98 -14.20
C THR A 160 21.04 1.70 -15.21
N LYS A 161 20.97 0.48 -15.69
CA LYS A 161 20.05 -0.03 -16.72
C LYS A 161 18.57 0.01 -16.28
N THR A 162 18.11 1.18 -15.81
CA THR A 162 16.77 1.39 -15.23
C THR A 162 15.64 0.98 -16.17
N SER A 163 15.79 1.23 -17.48
CA SER A 163 14.81 0.85 -18.48
C SER A 163 14.59 -0.66 -18.57
N PHE A 164 15.66 -1.46 -18.39
CA PHE A 164 15.55 -2.92 -18.37
C PHE A 164 14.81 -3.46 -17.15
N VAL A 165 14.70 -2.68 -16.10
CA VAL A 165 13.95 -3.05 -14.88
C VAL A 165 12.52 -2.51 -14.93
N LEU A 166 12.35 -1.26 -15.33
CA LEU A 166 11.04 -0.60 -15.33
C LEU A 166 10.11 -1.13 -16.41
N PHE A 167 10.61 -1.34 -17.63
CA PHE A 167 9.75 -1.76 -18.73
C PHE A 167 9.08 -3.12 -18.47
N PRO A 168 9.78 -4.19 -18.05
CA PRO A 168 9.13 -5.45 -17.71
C PRO A 168 8.16 -5.34 -16.54
N LEU A 169 8.47 -4.51 -15.53
CA LEU A 169 7.58 -4.29 -14.39
C LEU A 169 6.29 -3.60 -14.82
N LEU A 170 6.39 -2.52 -15.58
CA LEU A 170 5.21 -1.78 -16.07
C LEU A 170 4.38 -2.62 -17.04
N ALA A 171 5.02 -3.39 -17.93
CA ALA A 171 4.35 -4.33 -18.82
C ALA A 171 3.60 -5.40 -18.01
N SER A 172 4.20 -5.95 -16.97
CA SER A 172 3.57 -6.94 -16.08
C SER A 172 2.34 -6.38 -15.37
N ILE A 173 2.41 -5.13 -14.89
CA ILE A 173 1.27 -4.43 -14.31
C ILE A 173 0.17 -4.22 -15.37
N GLY A 174 0.54 -3.79 -16.57
CA GLY A 174 -0.39 -3.62 -17.69
C GLY A 174 -1.12 -4.91 -18.06
N PHE A 175 -0.40 -6.02 -18.16
CA PHE A 175 -1.00 -7.33 -18.41
C PHE A 175 -1.93 -7.78 -17.28
N LEU A 176 -1.57 -7.53 -16.02
CA LEU A 176 -2.44 -7.84 -14.88
C LEU A 176 -3.74 -7.02 -14.93
N ILE A 177 -3.65 -5.73 -15.23
CA ILE A 177 -4.82 -4.85 -15.40
C ILE A 177 -5.69 -5.32 -16.57
N ALA A 178 -5.07 -5.79 -17.64
CA ALA A 178 -5.78 -6.35 -18.81
C ALA A 178 -6.44 -7.72 -18.54
N GLY A 179 -6.28 -8.27 -17.33
CA GLY A 179 -6.94 -9.51 -16.89
C GLY A 179 -6.17 -10.79 -17.21
N TYR A 180 -4.90 -10.70 -17.61
CA TYR A 180 -4.07 -11.88 -17.82
C TYR A 180 -3.71 -12.56 -16.49
N ASN A 181 -3.31 -13.84 -16.57
CA ASN A 181 -2.98 -14.64 -15.39
C ASN A 181 -1.78 -14.07 -14.62
N GLY A 182 -2.05 -13.50 -13.44
CA GLY A 182 -1.05 -12.86 -12.60
C GLY A 182 0.04 -13.82 -12.12
N ASN A 183 -0.28 -15.10 -11.90
CA ASN A 183 0.69 -16.10 -11.46
C ASN A 183 1.78 -16.30 -12.51
N LEU A 184 1.37 -16.45 -13.77
CA LEU A 184 2.29 -16.61 -14.89
C LEU A 184 3.14 -15.35 -15.09
N ILE A 185 2.50 -14.18 -15.09
CA ILE A 185 3.17 -12.88 -15.29
C ILE A 185 4.28 -12.68 -14.25
N PHE A 186 3.97 -12.83 -12.96
CA PHE A 186 4.95 -12.57 -11.90
C PHE A 186 5.95 -13.71 -11.70
N ALA A 187 5.62 -14.95 -12.07
CA ALA A 187 6.59 -16.03 -12.16
C ALA A 187 7.64 -15.72 -13.25
N VAL A 188 7.22 -15.34 -14.44
CA VAL A 188 8.12 -14.95 -15.55
C VAL A 188 8.95 -13.73 -15.17
N LEU A 189 8.33 -12.71 -14.58
CA LEU A 189 9.02 -11.49 -14.14
C LEU A 189 10.09 -11.80 -13.08
N SER A 190 9.78 -12.66 -12.11
CA SER A 190 10.75 -13.05 -11.08
C SER A 190 11.94 -13.80 -11.64
N VAL A 191 11.70 -14.74 -12.58
CA VAL A 191 12.77 -15.45 -13.28
C VAL A 191 13.63 -14.47 -14.08
N TYR A 192 13.00 -13.55 -14.80
CA TYR A 192 13.71 -12.49 -15.52
C TYR A 192 14.66 -11.70 -14.60
N TYR A 193 14.17 -11.23 -13.45
CA TYR A 193 15.01 -10.46 -12.51
C TYR A 193 16.10 -11.31 -11.85
N VAL A 194 15.84 -12.57 -11.53
CA VAL A 194 16.87 -13.48 -11.00
C VAL A 194 18.02 -13.64 -11.99
N ILE A 195 17.71 -13.87 -13.26
CA ILE A 195 18.72 -14.03 -14.32
C ILE A 195 19.45 -12.70 -14.57
N PHE A 196 18.71 -11.61 -14.71
CA PHE A 196 19.25 -10.28 -15.00
C PHE A 196 20.19 -9.77 -13.90
N SER A 197 19.82 -9.96 -12.63
CA SER A 197 20.60 -9.54 -11.46
C SER A 197 21.65 -10.57 -11.03
N LYS A 198 21.60 -11.78 -11.58
CA LYS A 198 22.39 -12.95 -11.14
C LYS A 198 22.21 -13.28 -9.65
N ASP A 199 21.02 -12.95 -9.10
CA ASP A 199 20.68 -13.22 -7.70
C ASP A 199 20.00 -14.59 -7.56
N PHE A 200 20.82 -15.65 -7.62
CA PHE A 200 20.31 -17.02 -7.51
C PHE A 200 19.87 -17.42 -6.10
N LYS A 201 20.09 -16.57 -5.08
CA LYS A 201 19.58 -16.78 -3.72
C LYS A 201 18.22 -16.07 -3.52
N PHE A 202 17.36 -16.09 -4.52
CA PHE A 202 16.08 -15.38 -4.58
C PHE A 202 15.11 -15.72 -3.44
N TRP A 203 15.19 -16.93 -2.85
CA TRP A 203 14.34 -17.33 -1.71
C TRP A 203 14.50 -16.46 -0.46
N ARG A 204 15.61 -15.71 -0.30
CA ARG A 204 15.84 -14.76 0.79
C ARG A 204 14.94 -13.53 0.70
N HIS A 205 14.37 -13.24 -0.47
CA HIS A 205 13.44 -12.15 -0.68
C HIS A 205 11.99 -12.53 -0.30
N ILE A 206 11.71 -13.81 -0.10
CA ILE A 206 10.40 -14.31 0.27
C ILE A 206 10.19 -14.09 1.77
N ASN A 207 9.11 -13.38 2.11
CA ASN A 207 8.68 -13.25 3.49
C ASN A 207 7.84 -14.48 3.89
N TRP A 208 8.48 -15.51 4.40
CA TRP A 208 7.86 -16.78 4.74
C TRP A 208 6.77 -16.65 5.82
N SER A 209 6.94 -15.73 6.79
CA SER A 209 5.91 -15.47 7.80
C SER A 209 4.66 -14.84 7.20
N LEU A 210 4.80 -13.96 6.20
CA LEU A 210 3.66 -13.42 5.46
C LEU A 210 3.00 -14.50 4.59
N MET A 211 3.77 -15.36 3.95
CA MET A 211 3.25 -16.49 3.17
C MET A 211 2.42 -17.44 4.05
N ALA A 212 2.95 -17.81 5.22
CA ALA A 212 2.24 -18.65 6.19
C ALA A 212 0.96 -17.97 6.71
N LEU A 213 1.04 -16.67 7.04
CA LEU A 213 -0.13 -15.90 7.47
C LEU A 213 -1.24 -15.92 6.41
N LEU A 214 -0.88 -15.66 5.13
CA LEU A 214 -1.85 -15.64 4.05
C LEU A 214 -2.46 -17.02 3.79
N PHE A 215 -1.66 -18.07 3.87
CA PHE A 215 -2.16 -19.44 3.78
C PHE A 215 -3.19 -19.70 4.90
N LEU A 216 -2.87 -19.36 6.16
CA LEU A 216 -3.77 -19.52 7.29
C LEU A 216 -5.05 -18.69 7.15
N VAL A 217 -4.95 -17.43 6.72
CA VAL A 217 -6.12 -16.57 6.47
C VAL A 217 -7.01 -17.17 5.38
N THR A 218 -6.42 -17.69 4.32
CA THR A 218 -7.19 -18.30 3.23
C THR A 218 -7.85 -19.62 3.67
N CYS A 219 -7.15 -20.44 4.46
CA CYS A 219 -7.72 -21.65 5.05
C CYS A 219 -8.87 -21.30 6.01
N ALA A 220 -8.68 -20.31 6.89
CA ALA A 220 -9.72 -19.86 7.83
C ALA A 220 -10.95 -19.32 7.08
N ALA A 221 -10.73 -18.50 6.04
CA ALA A 221 -11.82 -17.97 5.23
C ALA A 221 -12.60 -19.08 4.50
N ASN A 222 -11.91 -20.11 4.01
CA ASN A 222 -12.55 -21.27 3.39
C ASN A 222 -13.27 -22.15 4.41
N TYR A 223 -12.72 -22.31 5.63
CA TYR A 223 -13.36 -23.02 6.71
C TYR A 223 -14.64 -22.32 7.17
N ILE A 224 -14.58 -21.00 7.36
CA ILE A 224 -15.76 -20.17 7.68
C ILE A 224 -16.82 -20.28 6.60
N SER A 225 -16.45 -20.28 5.32
CA SER A 225 -17.40 -20.44 4.21
C SER A 225 -18.08 -21.80 4.17
N THR A 226 -17.51 -22.82 4.80
CA THR A 226 -18.17 -24.15 4.92
C THR A 226 -19.27 -24.15 6.01
N TYR A 227 -19.18 -23.24 6.96
CA TYR A 227 -20.16 -23.04 8.03
C TYR A 227 -21.05 -21.81 7.81
N ASP A 228 -21.10 -21.29 6.58
CA ASP A 228 -21.80 -20.04 6.21
C ASP A 228 -23.23 -19.98 6.80
N LYS A 229 -23.99 -21.06 6.74
CA LYS A 229 -25.37 -21.06 7.25
C LYS A 229 -25.45 -20.83 8.76
N VAL A 230 -24.62 -21.50 9.55
CA VAL A 230 -24.65 -21.38 11.02
C VAL A 230 -24.11 -20.03 11.47
N PHE A 231 -23.07 -19.53 10.81
CA PHE A 231 -22.49 -18.22 11.10
C PHE A 231 -23.35 -17.08 10.56
N GLU A 232 -23.91 -17.23 9.36
CA GLU A 232 -24.89 -16.28 8.79
C GLU A 232 -26.12 -16.13 9.69
N ASP A 233 -26.69 -17.22 10.18
CA ASP A 233 -27.85 -17.18 11.07
C ASP A 233 -27.51 -16.54 12.42
N TYR A 234 -26.33 -16.82 12.99
CA TYR A 234 -25.90 -16.20 14.23
C TYR A 234 -25.63 -14.71 14.07
N ILE A 235 -24.96 -14.27 12.99
CA ILE A 235 -24.63 -12.86 12.76
C ILE A 235 -25.81 -12.09 12.18
N LYS A 236 -26.66 -12.70 11.34
CA LYS A 236 -27.92 -12.10 10.90
C LYS A 236 -28.86 -11.84 12.06
N ASN A 237 -28.91 -12.73 13.06
CA ASN A 237 -29.68 -12.52 14.28
C ASN A 237 -29.10 -11.41 15.19
N GLN A 238 -27.76 -11.17 15.17
CA GLN A 238 -27.15 -10.07 15.90
C GLN A 238 -27.20 -8.75 15.12
N ASN A 239 -27.37 -8.78 13.80
CA ASN A 239 -27.55 -7.70 12.80
C ASN A 239 -26.83 -6.36 13.09
N ASN A 240 -25.68 -6.41 13.79
CA ASN A 240 -25.02 -5.22 14.29
C ASN A 240 -23.77 -4.89 13.48
N ILE A 241 -23.98 -4.37 12.27
CA ILE A 241 -22.90 -3.90 11.39
C ILE A 241 -22.01 -2.84 12.07
N TRP A 242 -22.61 -2.03 12.98
CA TRP A 242 -21.87 -1.03 13.72
C TRP A 242 -20.81 -1.64 14.65
N LEU A 243 -21.14 -2.77 15.29
CA LEU A 243 -20.18 -3.50 16.11
C LEU A 243 -19.03 -4.06 15.25
N ALA A 244 -19.34 -4.58 14.06
CA ALA A 244 -18.33 -5.02 13.10
C ALA A 244 -17.41 -3.87 12.64
N CYS A 245 -17.99 -2.70 12.35
CA CYS A 245 -17.25 -1.50 12.00
C CYS A 245 -16.29 -1.05 13.11
N VAL A 246 -16.77 -0.98 14.35
CA VAL A 246 -15.95 -0.62 15.52
C VAL A 246 -14.86 -1.66 15.75
N PHE A 247 -15.20 -2.95 15.67
CA PHE A 247 -14.23 -4.03 15.84
C PHE A 247 -13.12 -3.98 14.78
N GLY A 248 -13.47 -3.85 13.49
CA GLY A 248 -12.49 -3.77 12.41
C GLY A 248 -11.54 -2.58 12.59
N PHE A 249 -12.07 -1.40 12.89
CA PHE A 249 -11.27 -0.20 13.16
C PHE A 249 -10.32 -0.40 14.35
N LEU A 250 -10.82 -0.84 15.50
CA LEU A 250 -10.02 -1.04 16.71
C LEU A 250 -8.96 -2.12 16.52
N PHE A 251 -9.32 -3.22 15.85
CA PHE A 251 -8.38 -4.30 15.57
C PHE A 251 -7.20 -3.80 14.73
N SER A 252 -7.48 -3.04 13.68
CA SER A 252 -6.45 -2.48 12.80
C SER A 252 -5.61 -1.42 13.52
N PHE A 253 -6.23 -0.61 14.37
CA PHE A 253 -5.54 0.38 15.21
C PHE A 253 -4.55 -0.29 16.17
N LEU A 254 -4.95 -1.37 16.82
CA LEU A 254 -4.08 -2.09 17.76
C LEU A 254 -2.92 -2.82 17.06
N LEU A 255 -3.18 -3.41 15.91
CA LEU A 255 -2.19 -4.23 15.22
C LEU A 255 -1.18 -3.43 14.37
N GLY A 256 -1.58 -2.28 13.85
CA GLY A 256 -0.70 -1.42 13.03
C GLY A 256 -0.03 -2.09 11.83
N SER A 257 -0.66 -3.12 11.24
CA SER A 257 -0.12 -3.93 10.14
C SER A 257 -1.08 -4.05 8.97
N SER A 258 -0.66 -3.58 7.80
CA SER A 258 -1.48 -3.60 6.58
C SER A 258 -1.97 -5.00 6.16
N GLY A 259 -1.15 -6.03 6.34
CA GLY A 259 -1.56 -7.41 6.00
C GLY A 259 -2.59 -8.01 6.94
N LYS A 260 -2.65 -7.52 8.16
CA LYS A 260 -3.60 -8.01 9.17
C LYS A 260 -4.94 -7.32 9.03
N PHE A 261 -4.96 -6.00 8.79
CA PHE A 261 -6.22 -5.28 8.66
C PHE A 261 -7.03 -5.77 7.47
N ILE A 262 -6.41 -5.94 6.30
CA ILE A 262 -7.15 -6.36 5.11
C ILE A 262 -7.76 -7.76 5.26
N GLY A 263 -7.13 -8.63 6.05
CA GLY A 263 -7.68 -9.95 6.35
C GLY A 263 -9.04 -9.87 7.07
N ILE A 264 -9.18 -8.95 8.01
CA ILE A 264 -10.44 -8.70 8.73
C ILE A 264 -11.47 -8.05 7.80
N ALA A 265 -11.10 -7.02 7.02
CA ALA A 265 -12.01 -6.37 6.07
C ALA A 265 -12.65 -7.39 5.11
N VAL A 266 -11.84 -8.31 4.59
CA VAL A 266 -12.31 -9.38 3.71
C VAL A 266 -13.23 -10.35 4.44
N LEU A 267 -12.90 -10.73 5.68
CA LEU A 267 -13.74 -11.60 6.50
C LEU A 267 -15.10 -10.95 6.78
N LEU A 268 -15.10 -9.68 7.25
CA LEU A 268 -16.35 -8.96 7.49
C LEU A 268 -17.16 -8.78 6.19
N THR A 269 -16.51 -8.59 5.06
CA THR A 269 -17.17 -8.52 3.76
C THR A 269 -17.87 -9.83 3.39
N LYS A 270 -17.25 -10.98 3.67
CA LYS A 270 -17.90 -12.28 3.45
C LYS A 270 -19.14 -12.45 4.32
N ILE A 271 -19.11 -11.98 5.56
CA ILE A 271 -20.19 -12.10 6.53
C ILE A 271 -21.35 -11.16 6.18
N PHE A 272 -21.08 -9.88 5.95
CA PHE A 272 -22.09 -8.83 5.79
C PHE A 272 -22.46 -8.52 4.33
N GLY A 273 -21.67 -9.01 3.38
CA GLY A 273 -21.89 -8.87 1.94
C GLY A 273 -21.00 -7.83 1.27
N MET A 274 -20.85 -8.00 -0.04
CA MET A 274 -19.93 -7.21 -0.90
C MET A 274 -20.25 -5.72 -0.93
N LYS A 275 -21.49 -5.31 -0.72
CA LYS A 275 -21.87 -3.90 -0.69
C LYS A 275 -21.16 -3.10 0.41
N TYR A 276 -20.68 -3.76 1.45
CA TYR A 276 -19.96 -3.14 2.57
C TYR A 276 -18.43 -3.23 2.45
N PHE A 277 -17.90 -3.79 1.37
CA PHE A 277 -16.43 -3.98 1.21
C PHE A 277 -15.67 -2.66 1.34
N ALA A 278 -16.10 -1.60 0.64
CA ALA A 278 -15.45 -0.30 0.72
C ALA A 278 -15.48 0.29 2.14
N LEU A 279 -16.58 0.10 2.88
CA LEU A 279 -16.73 0.57 4.25
C LEU A 279 -15.77 -0.16 5.21
N PHE A 280 -15.77 -1.50 5.19
CA PHE A 280 -14.86 -2.26 6.05
C PHE A 280 -13.40 -1.98 5.72
N PHE A 281 -13.08 -1.90 4.43
CA PHE A 281 -11.75 -1.51 3.99
C PHE A 281 -11.37 -0.12 4.53
N ALA A 282 -12.23 0.87 4.38
CA ALA A 282 -11.98 2.25 4.81
C ALA A 282 -11.77 2.35 6.32
N LEU A 283 -12.60 1.67 7.11
CA LEU A 283 -12.51 1.69 8.57
C LEU A 283 -11.21 1.05 9.06
N GLU A 284 -10.88 -0.12 8.53
CA GLU A 284 -9.67 -0.82 8.93
C GLU A 284 -8.41 -0.13 8.42
N TYR A 285 -8.43 0.39 7.19
CA TYR A 285 -7.37 1.23 6.66
C TYR A 285 -7.17 2.48 7.54
N SER A 286 -8.24 3.12 7.97
CA SER A 286 -8.20 4.28 8.87
C SER A 286 -7.59 3.93 10.23
N GLY A 287 -8.01 2.83 10.85
CA GLY A 287 -7.41 2.33 12.09
C GLY A 287 -5.91 2.06 11.95
N TYR A 288 -5.51 1.42 10.85
CA TYR A 288 -4.11 1.17 10.54
C TYR A 288 -3.30 2.47 10.39
N LEU A 289 -3.83 3.48 9.70
CA LEU A 289 -3.13 4.75 9.46
C LEU A 289 -2.82 5.51 10.75
N ILE A 290 -3.76 5.58 11.68
CA ILE A 290 -3.55 6.31 12.95
C ILE A 290 -2.95 5.45 14.06
N SER A 291 -2.64 4.20 13.79
CA SER A 291 -2.06 3.29 14.77
C SER A 291 -0.72 3.82 15.30
N PRO A 292 -0.53 3.87 16.62
CA PRO A 292 0.76 4.28 17.20
C PRO A 292 1.88 3.25 16.92
N SER A 293 1.52 2.00 16.59
CA SER A 293 2.46 0.96 16.19
C SER A 293 2.80 0.98 14.70
N HIS A 294 2.29 1.95 13.95
CA HIS A 294 2.56 2.10 12.52
C HIS A 294 4.01 2.54 12.27
N LYS A 295 4.79 1.69 11.63
CA LYS A 295 6.23 1.90 11.43
C LYS A 295 6.57 3.18 10.67
N CYS A 296 5.70 3.63 9.75
CA CYS A 296 5.97 4.81 8.95
C CYS A 296 5.96 6.11 9.75
N THR A 297 5.16 6.19 10.82
CA THR A 297 5.19 7.34 11.75
C THR A 297 6.49 7.41 12.51
N CYS A 298 7.07 6.25 12.89
CA CYS A 298 8.39 6.18 13.51
C CYS A 298 9.49 6.64 12.56
N ILE A 299 9.41 6.27 11.27
CA ILE A 299 10.35 6.71 10.24
C ILE A 299 10.27 8.23 10.07
N GLY A 300 9.08 8.78 9.94
CA GLY A 300 8.89 10.23 9.84
C GLY A 300 9.41 10.99 11.07
N LYS A 301 9.22 10.44 12.27
CA LYS A 301 9.82 11.01 13.48
C LYS A 301 11.34 10.96 13.44
N MET A 302 11.93 9.87 12.97
CA MET A 302 13.39 9.69 12.91
C MET A 302 14.06 10.64 11.91
N TYR A 303 13.49 10.81 10.71
CA TYR A 303 14.07 11.66 9.66
C TYR A 303 13.73 13.14 9.84
N PHE A 304 12.50 13.46 10.23
CA PHE A 304 11.96 14.83 10.19
C PHE A 304 11.64 15.42 11.57
N GLY A 305 11.77 14.63 12.64
CA GLY A 305 11.37 15.05 13.97
C GLY A 305 9.87 15.23 14.16
N THR A 306 9.04 14.74 13.23
CA THR A 306 7.57 14.96 13.22
C THR A 306 6.93 14.36 14.47
N PRO A 307 6.23 15.15 15.31
CA PRO A 307 5.51 14.62 16.46
C PRO A 307 4.35 13.72 16.03
N ILE A 308 4.11 12.65 16.78
CA ILE A 308 2.99 11.72 16.51
C ILE A 308 1.63 12.44 16.53
N LEU A 309 1.48 13.43 17.41
CA LEU A 309 0.26 14.22 17.51
C LEU A 309 -0.05 15.03 16.23
N ASP A 310 0.99 15.50 15.52
CA ASP A 310 0.81 16.23 14.27
C ASP A 310 0.31 15.32 13.15
N TYR A 311 0.79 14.05 13.13
CA TYR A 311 0.17 13.05 12.26
C TYR A 311 -1.30 12.84 12.61
N ALA A 312 -1.63 12.63 13.87
CA ALA A 312 -3.01 12.37 14.29
C ALA A 312 -3.97 13.49 13.87
N LYS A 313 -3.57 14.76 14.04
CA LYS A 313 -4.40 15.93 13.64
C LYS A 313 -4.69 15.95 12.14
N VAL A 314 -3.68 15.71 11.30
CA VAL A 314 -3.82 15.74 9.84
C VAL A 314 -4.59 14.51 9.35
N LEU A 315 -4.28 13.35 9.91
CA LEU A 315 -4.91 12.10 9.51
C LEU A 315 -6.39 12.03 9.92
N LEU A 316 -6.78 12.68 11.01
CA LEU A 316 -8.18 12.66 11.46
C LEU A 316 -9.14 13.20 10.39
N LEU A 317 -8.81 14.35 9.78
CA LEU A 317 -9.62 14.92 8.70
C LEU A 317 -9.63 13.99 7.47
N TRP A 318 -8.48 13.45 7.10
CA TRP A 318 -8.38 12.50 5.98
C TRP A 318 -9.24 11.26 6.22
N ILE A 319 -9.19 10.68 7.42
CA ILE A 319 -9.97 9.50 7.82
C ILE A 319 -11.48 9.80 7.74
N ILE A 320 -11.92 10.96 8.26
CA ILE A 320 -13.32 11.36 8.18
C ILE A 320 -13.79 11.40 6.71
N LEU A 321 -12.99 12.01 5.82
CA LEU A 321 -13.31 12.08 4.40
C LEU A 321 -13.37 10.68 3.74
N ILE A 322 -12.42 9.79 4.07
CA ILE A 322 -12.42 8.41 3.57
C ILE A 322 -13.66 7.65 4.02
N ILE A 323 -14.03 7.75 5.32
CA ILE A 323 -15.19 7.04 5.86
C ILE A 323 -16.49 7.56 5.24
N ILE A 324 -16.65 8.89 5.13
CA ILE A 324 -17.83 9.51 4.48
C ILE A 324 -17.93 9.01 3.03
N THR A 325 -16.81 9.01 2.31
CA THR A 325 -16.77 8.51 0.94
C THR A 325 -17.15 7.03 0.86
N ALA A 326 -16.62 6.20 1.76
CA ALA A 326 -16.95 4.77 1.79
C ALA A 326 -18.43 4.52 2.07
N VAL A 327 -19.05 5.29 2.96
CA VAL A 327 -20.49 5.22 3.24
C VAL A 327 -21.31 5.62 2.01
N SER A 328 -20.88 6.66 1.29
CA SER A 328 -21.58 7.12 0.08
C SER A 328 -21.52 6.13 -1.10
N VAL A 329 -20.58 5.20 -1.07
CA VAL A 329 -20.38 4.17 -2.10
C VAL A 329 -21.14 2.87 -1.77
N ILE A 330 -21.74 2.77 -0.58
CA ILE A 330 -22.57 1.59 -0.25
C ILE A 330 -23.72 1.54 -1.25
N LYS A 331 -23.66 0.57 -2.15
CA LYS A 331 -24.75 0.32 -3.10
C LYS A 331 -25.91 -0.29 -2.34
N ILE A 332 -26.98 0.46 -2.23
CA ILE A 332 -28.26 0.03 -1.66
C ILE A 332 -28.90 -1.03 -2.55
#